data_6415af220fea28ab6b5f568bce70f367
#
_entry.id   6415af220fea28ab6b5f568bce70f367
#
_cell.length_a   1.000
_cell.length_b   1.000
_cell.length_c   1.000
_cell.angle_alpha   90.00
_cell.angle_beta   90.00
_cell.angle_gamma   90.00
#
_symmetry.space_group_name_H-M   'P 1'
#
loop_
_entity.id
_entity.type
_entity.pdbx_description
1 polymer ?
#
loop_
_entity_poly.entity_id
_entity_poly.type
_entity_poly.pdbx_seq_one_letter_code
_entity_poly.pdbx_strand_id
1 'polypeptide(L)'
;MEKELVTDSLAPNIEVKIKKLRRFNLIMGFLHFVQGLFMIIITFIIDTPGETYPIYSNYLTFNRELGGLVANPQQIADFPLGIGVALFLLLSAVAHFGLATFGFKWYAKSLKLGMNPVRFYEYALSSSLMIVLIGLLVGLNDIGAIILAFTVNASMNLFGLVMEYHNQLTKKVNWISFIFGCIAGIAPWVVIFLYFMGAVNSGDAKPPAFVYVIIPTLFVFFNIFAINMFLQYKKVGKWKDYLYGERVYIVLSLAAKTTLAWLIFSGVFAPSL
;
A
#
# COMPACT_ATOMS: atom_id res chain seq x y z
N MET A 1 16.27 17.82 -24.36
CA MET A 1 16.24 19.22 -23.93
C MET A 1 16.08 19.16 -22.42
N GLU A 2 17.23 19.19 -21.71
CA GLU A 2 17.28 19.19 -20.26
C GLU A 2 16.47 20.39 -19.76
N LYS A 3 15.54 20.15 -18.82
CA LYS A 3 15.00 21.24 -18.01
C LYS A 3 16.21 21.89 -17.35
N GLU A 4 16.52 23.14 -17.69
CA GLU A 4 17.48 23.92 -16.94
C GLU A 4 17.19 23.70 -15.45
N LEU A 5 18.16 23.16 -14.76
CA LEU A 5 18.17 23.11 -13.31
C LEU A 5 17.81 24.52 -12.86
N VAL A 6 16.77 24.66 -12.03
CA VAL A 6 16.41 25.92 -11.37
C VAL A 6 17.63 26.30 -10.54
N THR A 7 18.55 26.99 -11.19
CA THR A 7 19.86 27.32 -10.68
C THR A 7 19.84 28.72 -10.10
N ASP A 8 20.51 28.82 -9.01
CA ASP A 8 21.30 29.87 -8.37
C ASP A 8 20.76 30.68 -7.20
N SER A 9 19.49 30.92 -7.01
CA SER A 9 19.06 31.62 -5.78
C SER A 9 18.31 30.75 -4.77
N LEU A 10 17.84 29.56 -5.19
CA LEU A 10 17.12 28.59 -4.38
C LEU A 10 17.99 27.40 -3.89
N ALA A 11 19.21 27.27 -4.39
CA ALA A 11 20.09 26.13 -4.18
C ALA A 11 20.39 25.82 -2.69
N PRO A 12 20.76 26.76 -1.83
CA PRO A 12 21.05 26.46 -0.41
C PRO A 12 19.83 25.95 0.35
N ASN A 13 18.65 26.46 0.01
CA ASN A 13 17.40 26.09 0.71
C ASN A 13 16.92 24.68 0.33
N ILE A 14 17.11 24.27 -0.93
CA ILE A 14 16.71 22.95 -1.41
C ILE A 14 17.55 21.82 -0.78
N GLU A 15 18.85 22.05 -0.63
CA GLU A 15 19.74 21.05 0.00
C GLU A 15 19.44 20.87 1.50
N VAL A 16 19.14 21.97 2.19
CA VAL A 16 18.70 21.89 3.59
C VAL A 16 17.41 21.10 3.72
N LYS A 17 16.43 21.32 2.83
CA LYS A 17 15.18 20.55 2.81
C LYS A 17 15.42 19.06 2.52
N ILE A 18 16.29 18.72 1.58
CA ILE A 18 16.65 17.33 1.25
C ILE A 18 17.35 16.65 2.45
N LYS A 19 18.28 17.35 3.13
CA LYS A 19 18.89 16.83 4.36
C LYS A 19 17.87 16.60 5.48
N LYS A 20 16.87 17.48 5.62
CA LYS A 20 15.75 17.27 6.55
C LYS A 20 14.92 16.04 6.18
N LEU A 21 14.61 15.84 4.89
CA LEU A 21 13.93 14.64 4.42
C LEU A 21 14.75 13.36 4.68
N ARG A 22 16.08 13.41 4.55
CA ARG A 22 16.97 12.29 4.92
C ARG A 22 16.76 11.86 6.37
N ARG A 23 16.84 12.82 7.31
CA ARG A 23 16.61 12.54 8.75
C ARG A 23 15.19 12.04 8.99
N PHE A 24 14.22 12.61 8.29
CA PHE A 24 12.82 12.19 8.39
C PHE A 24 12.64 10.75 7.92
N ASN A 25 13.25 10.35 6.79
CA ASN A 25 13.25 8.96 6.33
C ASN A 25 13.89 8.01 7.38
N LEU A 26 15.00 8.39 8.03
CA LEU A 26 15.60 7.56 9.09
C LEU A 26 14.62 7.33 10.25
N ILE A 27 13.94 8.38 10.70
CA ILE A 27 12.96 8.28 11.80
C ILE A 27 11.79 7.38 11.38
N MET A 28 11.23 7.58 10.17
CA MET A 28 10.11 6.79 9.67
C MET A 28 10.51 5.33 9.43
N GLY A 29 11.72 5.09 8.91
CA GLY A 29 12.27 3.75 8.77
C GLY A 29 12.38 3.03 10.11
N PHE A 30 12.85 3.71 11.14
CA PHE A 30 12.91 3.16 12.49
C PHE A 30 11.52 2.84 13.07
N LEU A 31 10.54 3.73 12.89
CA LEU A 31 9.17 3.50 13.35
C LEU A 31 8.53 2.31 12.65
N HIS A 32 8.69 2.18 11.33
CA HIS A 32 8.21 1.02 10.60
C HIS A 32 8.93 -0.28 11.04
N PHE A 33 10.24 -0.22 11.23
CA PHE A 33 11.04 -1.37 11.65
C PHE A 33 10.60 -1.90 13.03
N VAL A 34 10.45 -1.01 14.02
CA VAL A 34 10.03 -1.40 15.38
C VAL A 34 8.63 -2.03 15.35
N GLN A 35 7.69 -1.44 14.62
CA GLN A 35 6.36 -2.01 14.48
C GLN A 35 6.38 -3.36 13.75
N GLY A 36 7.15 -3.48 12.67
CA GLY A 36 7.28 -4.74 11.93
C GLY A 36 7.90 -5.85 12.79
N LEU A 37 8.94 -5.53 13.56
CA LEU A 37 9.55 -6.46 14.49
C LEU A 37 8.57 -6.87 15.60
N PHE A 38 7.82 -5.92 16.15
CA PHE A 38 6.77 -6.22 17.13
C PHE A 38 5.74 -7.20 16.56
N MET A 39 5.26 -6.99 15.33
CA MET A 39 4.29 -7.88 14.70
C MET A 39 4.84 -9.29 14.47
N ILE A 40 6.12 -9.43 14.09
CA ILE A 40 6.78 -10.75 14.02
C ILE A 40 6.79 -11.44 15.39
N ILE A 41 7.24 -10.73 16.42
CA ILE A 41 7.37 -11.27 17.78
C ILE A 41 6.00 -11.74 18.28
N ILE A 42 4.96 -10.94 18.12
CA ILE A 42 3.60 -11.28 18.56
C ILE A 42 3.08 -12.52 17.82
N THR A 43 3.28 -12.59 16.51
CA THR A 43 2.86 -13.75 15.69
C THR A 43 3.46 -15.08 16.18
N PHE A 44 4.70 -15.05 16.72
CA PHE A 44 5.33 -16.28 17.22
C PHE A 44 5.12 -16.56 18.71
N ILE A 45 4.68 -15.59 19.49
CA ILE A 45 4.47 -15.75 20.94
C ILE A 45 3.03 -16.09 21.26
N ILE A 46 2.07 -15.53 20.51
CA ILE A 46 0.64 -15.68 20.79
C ILE A 46 0.05 -16.66 19.78
N ASP A 47 -0.41 -17.81 20.30
CA ASP A 47 -1.22 -18.77 19.54
C ASP A 47 -2.67 -18.28 19.54
N THR A 48 -3.05 -17.58 18.48
CA THR A 48 -4.36 -16.93 18.40
C THR A 48 -5.26 -17.63 17.38
N PRO A 49 -6.43 -18.12 17.78
CA PRO A 49 -7.45 -18.57 16.82
C PRO A 49 -7.81 -17.44 15.84
N GLY A 50 -7.75 -17.70 14.52
CA GLY A 50 -8.02 -16.71 13.48
C GLY A 50 -6.82 -15.88 13.05
N GLU A 51 -5.60 -16.22 13.48
CA GLU A 51 -4.36 -15.62 13.01
C GLU A 51 -4.03 -15.98 11.57
N THR A 52 -4.42 -17.19 11.15
CA THR A 52 -4.19 -17.69 9.79
C THR A 52 -5.47 -17.69 8.97
N TYR A 53 -5.34 -17.35 7.69
CA TYR A 53 -6.45 -17.34 6.74
C TYR A 53 -6.20 -18.38 5.66
N PRO A 54 -7.13 -19.36 5.45
CA PRO A 54 -6.98 -20.38 4.44
C PRO A 54 -7.09 -19.77 3.05
N ILE A 55 -6.14 -20.11 2.18
CA ILE A 55 -6.12 -19.75 0.77
C ILE A 55 -6.59 -20.94 -0.05
N TYR A 56 -7.53 -20.69 -0.96
CA TYR A 56 -8.12 -21.70 -1.81
C TYR A 56 -7.76 -21.49 -3.27
N SER A 57 -7.68 -22.61 -4.00
CA SER A 57 -7.79 -22.60 -5.46
C SER A 57 -9.17 -23.14 -5.82
N ASN A 58 -10.00 -22.32 -6.45
CA ASN A 58 -11.34 -22.66 -6.86
C ASN A 58 -11.36 -23.04 -8.33
N TYR A 59 -11.63 -24.33 -8.61
CA TYR A 59 -11.76 -24.81 -9.97
C TYR A 59 -12.98 -25.77 -10.09
N LEU A 60 -13.38 -26.09 -11.30
CA LEU A 60 -14.50 -26.97 -11.58
C LEU A 60 -13.99 -28.38 -11.87
N THR A 61 -14.64 -29.39 -11.30
CA THR A 61 -14.44 -30.80 -11.61
C THR A 61 -15.72 -31.40 -12.18
N PHE A 62 -15.57 -32.42 -13.05
CA PHE A 62 -16.74 -33.15 -13.58
C PHE A 62 -17.24 -34.15 -12.54
N ASN A 63 -18.48 -33.97 -12.08
CA ASN A 63 -19.17 -34.93 -11.23
C ASN A 63 -19.99 -35.88 -12.12
N ARG A 64 -19.66 -37.17 -12.08
CA ARG A 64 -20.33 -38.18 -12.89
C ARG A 64 -21.77 -38.46 -12.47
N GLU A 65 -22.07 -38.34 -11.18
CA GLU A 65 -23.41 -38.58 -10.64
C GLU A 65 -24.37 -37.46 -11.02
N LEU A 66 -23.90 -36.22 -10.99
CA LEU A 66 -24.67 -35.03 -11.37
C LEU A 66 -24.62 -34.76 -12.91
N GLY A 67 -23.76 -35.47 -13.64
CA GLY A 67 -23.59 -35.27 -15.06
C GLY A 67 -23.10 -33.88 -15.48
N GLY A 68 -22.40 -33.14 -14.59
CA GLY A 68 -22.03 -31.76 -14.80
C GLY A 68 -20.77 -31.31 -14.06
N LEU A 69 -20.36 -30.06 -14.33
CA LEU A 69 -19.25 -29.40 -13.62
C LEU A 69 -19.73 -28.88 -12.28
N VAL A 70 -18.99 -29.19 -11.22
CA VAL A 70 -19.25 -28.73 -9.84
C VAL A 70 -18.01 -28.01 -9.30
N ALA A 71 -18.23 -27.03 -8.42
CA ALA A 71 -17.15 -26.36 -7.73
C ALA A 71 -16.36 -27.34 -6.85
N ASN A 72 -15.03 -27.24 -6.93
CA ASN A 72 -14.12 -28.08 -6.13
C ASN A 72 -13.05 -27.17 -5.49
N PRO A 73 -13.39 -26.40 -4.42
CA PRO A 73 -12.42 -25.59 -3.72
C PRO A 73 -11.39 -26.48 -3.00
N GLN A 74 -10.10 -26.20 -3.27
CA GLN A 74 -8.99 -26.89 -2.62
C GLN A 74 -8.20 -25.89 -1.81
N GLN A 75 -8.02 -26.13 -0.52
CA GLN A 75 -7.11 -25.35 0.30
C GLN A 75 -5.67 -25.66 -0.10
N ILE A 76 -4.89 -24.61 -0.42
CA ILE A 76 -3.52 -24.73 -0.90
C ILE A 76 -2.49 -24.17 0.09
N ALA A 77 -2.91 -23.27 0.98
CA ALA A 77 -2.03 -22.66 1.98
C ALA A 77 -2.85 -22.06 3.13
N ASP A 78 -2.16 -21.76 4.23
CA ASP A 78 -2.63 -20.91 5.31
C ASP A 78 -1.77 -19.65 5.35
N PHE A 79 -2.39 -18.48 5.31
CA PHE A 79 -1.70 -17.21 5.30
C PHE A 79 -1.71 -16.58 6.70
N PRO A 80 -0.53 -16.43 7.37
CA PRO A 80 -0.44 -15.83 8.69
C PRO A 80 -0.53 -14.30 8.58
N LEU A 81 -1.60 -13.70 9.14
CA LEU A 81 -1.85 -12.26 9.06
C LEU A 81 -0.71 -11.43 9.66
N GLY A 82 -0.19 -11.83 10.81
CA GLY A 82 0.88 -11.11 11.50
C GLY A 82 2.15 -11.01 10.66
N ILE A 83 2.52 -12.08 9.96
CA ILE A 83 3.63 -12.07 9.00
C ILE A 83 3.35 -11.12 7.84
N GLY A 84 2.12 -11.14 7.30
CA GLY A 84 1.72 -10.21 6.25
C GLY A 84 1.81 -8.73 6.68
N VAL A 85 1.39 -8.43 7.91
CA VAL A 85 1.53 -7.09 8.52
C VAL A 85 3.00 -6.72 8.68
N ALA A 86 3.81 -7.61 9.23
CA ALA A 86 5.23 -7.38 9.40
C ALA A 86 5.93 -7.10 8.06
N LEU A 87 5.60 -7.84 7.02
CA LEU A 87 6.20 -7.70 5.69
C LEU A 87 5.98 -6.31 5.09
N PHE A 88 4.75 -5.76 5.08
CA PHE A 88 4.54 -4.44 4.51
C PHE A 88 5.21 -3.32 5.34
N LEU A 89 5.32 -3.48 6.66
CA LEU A 89 6.04 -2.55 7.52
C LEU A 89 7.56 -2.61 7.27
N LEU A 90 8.12 -3.82 7.20
CA LEU A 90 9.55 -4.01 6.95
C LEU A 90 9.96 -3.59 5.53
N LEU A 91 9.13 -3.81 4.51
CA LEU A 91 9.36 -3.27 3.16
C LEU A 91 9.52 -1.75 3.20
N SER A 92 8.66 -1.05 3.94
CA SER A 92 8.77 0.40 4.11
C SER A 92 10.02 0.80 4.89
N ALA A 93 10.35 0.07 5.95
CA ALA A 93 11.57 0.32 6.72
C ALA A 93 12.83 0.21 5.84
N VAL A 94 12.92 -0.86 5.04
CA VAL A 94 14.04 -1.08 4.10
C VAL A 94 14.13 0.04 3.07
N ALA A 95 13.00 0.46 2.48
CA ALA A 95 12.99 1.55 1.53
C ALA A 95 13.45 2.87 2.16
N HIS A 96 12.92 3.23 3.34
CA HIS A 96 13.31 4.43 4.06
C HIS A 96 14.79 4.44 4.45
N PHE A 97 15.30 3.33 5.00
CA PHE A 97 16.72 3.21 5.32
C PHE A 97 17.60 3.26 4.07
N GLY A 98 17.19 2.58 2.99
CA GLY A 98 17.89 2.61 1.72
C GLY A 98 18.04 4.02 1.17
N LEU A 99 16.93 4.79 1.14
CA LEU A 99 16.92 6.19 0.68
C LEU A 99 17.74 7.12 1.59
N ALA A 100 17.82 6.83 2.87
CA ALA A 100 18.53 7.67 3.84
C ALA A 100 20.02 7.33 3.99
N THR A 101 20.48 6.16 3.53
CA THR A 101 21.85 5.66 3.66
C THR A 101 22.53 5.56 2.30
N PHE A 102 22.72 4.35 1.79
CA PHE A 102 23.47 4.08 0.55
C PHE A 102 22.82 4.68 -0.70
N GLY A 103 21.49 4.80 -0.77
CA GLY A 103 20.75 5.40 -1.88
C GLY A 103 20.64 6.93 -1.82
N PHE A 104 21.15 7.59 -0.78
CA PHE A 104 20.87 9.00 -0.53
C PHE A 104 21.34 9.93 -1.67
N LYS A 105 22.50 9.69 -2.27
CA LYS A 105 23.00 10.52 -3.38
C LYS A 105 22.05 10.47 -4.58
N TRP A 106 21.61 9.27 -4.92
CA TRP A 106 20.66 9.05 -6.01
C TRP A 106 19.28 9.65 -5.69
N TYR A 107 18.78 9.44 -4.46
CA TYR A 107 17.51 10.01 -3.97
C TYR A 107 17.54 11.55 -4.05
N ALA A 108 18.60 12.18 -3.55
CA ALA A 108 18.75 13.62 -3.61
C ALA A 108 18.75 14.16 -5.06
N LYS A 109 19.41 13.43 -6.00
CA LYS A 109 19.38 13.78 -7.44
C LYS A 109 17.96 13.67 -7.99
N SER A 110 17.25 12.59 -7.70
CA SER A 110 15.87 12.36 -8.16
C SER A 110 14.90 13.42 -7.62
N LEU A 111 15.02 13.78 -6.34
CA LEU A 111 14.19 14.83 -5.73
C LEU A 111 14.40 16.22 -6.39
N LYS A 112 15.63 16.55 -6.80
CA LYS A 112 15.93 17.78 -7.55
C LYS A 112 15.26 17.81 -8.92
N LEU A 113 14.99 16.62 -9.51
CA LEU A 113 14.24 16.46 -10.75
C LEU A 113 12.72 16.39 -10.53
N GLY A 114 12.26 16.42 -9.28
CA GLY A 114 10.84 16.27 -8.95
C GLY A 114 10.33 14.84 -9.14
N MET A 115 11.15 13.84 -8.78
CA MET A 115 10.82 12.42 -8.88
C MET A 115 11.23 11.64 -7.63
N ASN A 116 10.50 10.57 -7.33
CA ASN A 116 10.92 9.54 -6.38
C ASN A 116 10.48 8.13 -6.83
N PRO A 117 11.21 7.47 -7.73
CA PRO A 117 10.84 6.16 -8.24
C PRO A 117 10.73 5.08 -7.17
N VAL A 118 11.60 5.10 -6.13
CA VAL A 118 11.59 4.09 -5.06
C VAL A 118 10.25 4.08 -4.32
N ARG A 119 9.63 5.24 -4.11
CA ARG A 119 8.30 5.33 -3.50
C ARG A 119 7.28 4.47 -4.22
N PHE A 120 7.24 4.51 -5.55
CA PHE A 120 6.27 3.76 -6.33
C PHE A 120 6.56 2.26 -6.33
N TYR A 121 7.82 1.84 -6.39
CA TYR A 121 8.19 0.43 -6.26
C TYR A 121 7.86 -0.12 -4.87
N GLU A 122 8.18 0.64 -3.84
CA GLU A 122 7.84 0.27 -2.46
C GLU A 122 6.32 0.16 -2.29
N TYR A 123 5.55 1.15 -2.75
CA TYR A 123 4.09 1.13 -2.67
C TYR A 123 3.47 0.02 -3.52
N ALA A 124 4.02 -0.28 -4.68
CA ALA A 124 3.55 -1.40 -5.51
C ALA A 124 3.60 -2.74 -4.76
N LEU A 125 4.58 -2.93 -3.90
CA LEU A 125 4.69 -4.14 -3.07
C LEU A 125 3.89 -3.99 -1.77
N SER A 126 4.17 -2.96 -0.98
CA SER A 126 3.63 -2.84 0.38
C SER A 126 2.12 -2.55 0.39
N SER A 127 1.62 -1.62 -0.47
CA SER A 127 0.19 -1.34 -0.50
C SER A 127 -0.62 -2.46 -1.15
N SER A 128 -0.04 -3.22 -2.07
CA SER A 128 -0.71 -4.39 -2.65
C SER A 128 -0.83 -5.52 -1.63
N LEU A 129 0.18 -5.70 -0.78
CA LEU A 129 0.07 -6.62 0.35
C LEU A 129 -1.00 -6.16 1.35
N MET A 130 -1.10 -4.84 1.62
CA MET A 130 -2.18 -4.30 2.45
C MET A 130 -3.57 -4.59 1.86
N ILE A 131 -3.77 -4.43 0.55
CA ILE A 131 -5.03 -4.77 -0.15
C ILE A 131 -5.36 -6.25 0.00
N VAL A 132 -4.38 -7.14 -0.14
CA VAL A 132 -4.57 -8.58 0.08
C VAL A 132 -5.03 -8.85 1.52
N LEU A 133 -4.36 -8.27 2.53
CA LEU A 133 -4.73 -8.44 3.93
C LEU A 133 -6.17 -7.95 4.22
N ILE A 134 -6.54 -6.78 3.69
CA ILE A 134 -7.89 -6.24 3.83
C ILE A 134 -8.91 -7.17 3.14
N GLY A 135 -8.57 -7.71 1.98
CA GLY A 135 -9.39 -8.66 1.24
C GLY A 135 -9.62 -9.96 2.03
N LEU A 136 -8.56 -10.51 2.63
CA LEU A 136 -8.65 -11.72 3.47
C LEU A 136 -9.59 -11.53 4.66
N LEU A 137 -9.58 -10.36 5.30
CA LEU A 137 -10.46 -10.05 6.42
C LEU A 137 -11.96 -10.06 6.05
N VAL A 138 -12.30 -9.94 4.78
CA VAL A 138 -13.69 -9.99 4.28
C VAL A 138 -14.00 -11.27 3.50
N GLY A 139 -13.05 -12.24 3.47
CA GLY A 139 -13.26 -13.54 2.85
C GLY A 139 -12.79 -13.64 1.38
N LEU A 140 -12.02 -12.68 0.88
CA LEU A 140 -11.35 -12.79 -0.44
C LEU A 140 -10.16 -13.74 -0.31
N ASN A 141 -10.39 -15.04 -0.41
CA ASN A 141 -9.42 -16.10 -0.13
C ASN A 141 -9.10 -16.99 -1.35
N ASP A 142 -9.66 -16.70 -2.52
CA ASP A 142 -9.27 -17.37 -3.77
C ASP A 142 -7.93 -16.84 -4.27
N ILE A 143 -6.99 -17.75 -4.53
CA ILE A 143 -5.62 -17.40 -4.97
C ILE A 143 -5.60 -16.58 -6.27
N GLY A 144 -6.49 -16.89 -7.21
CA GLY A 144 -6.60 -16.15 -8.46
C GLY A 144 -7.04 -14.71 -8.22
N ALA A 145 -8.06 -14.51 -7.39
CA ALA A 145 -8.54 -13.18 -7.01
C ALA A 145 -7.48 -12.39 -6.20
N ILE A 146 -6.74 -13.06 -5.31
CA ILE A 146 -5.62 -12.46 -4.55
C ILE A 146 -4.52 -11.97 -5.49
N ILE A 147 -4.08 -12.81 -6.45
CA ILE A 147 -3.05 -12.44 -7.43
C ILE A 147 -3.51 -11.25 -8.27
N LEU A 148 -4.77 -11.27 -8.75
CA LEU A 148 -5.32 -10.17 -9.53
C LEU A 148 -5.42 -8.88 -8.71
N ALA A 149 -5.93 -8.93 -7.48
CA ALA A 149 -6.04 -7.76 -6.60
C ALA A 149 -4.66 -7.15 -6.31
N PHE A 150 -3.66 -8.00 -5.98
CA PHE A 150 -2.28 -7.56 -5.79
C PHE A 150 -1.71 -6.88 -7.03
N THR A 151 -1.81 -7.55 -8.18
CA THR A 151 -1.21 -7.09 -9.44
C THR A 151 -1.85 -5.80 -9.94
N VAL A 152 -3.17 -5.69 -9.86
CA VAL A 152 -3.90 -4.48 -10.28
C VAL A 152 -3.56 -3.29 -9.37
N ASN A 153 -3.46 -3.50 -8.04
CA ASN A 153 -3.03 -2.44 -7.13
C ASN A 153 -1.55 -2.06 -7.33
N ALA A 154 -0.68 -3.03 -7.61
CA ALA A 154 0.71 -2.76 -7.97
C ALA A 154 0.79 -1.92 -9.25
N SER A 155 0.00 -2.27 -10.26
CA SER A 155 -0.08 -1.51 -11.52
C SER A 155 -0.55 -0.08 -11.30
N MET A 156 -1.51 0.17 -10.40
CA MET A 156 -1.93 1.52 -10.00
C MET A 156 -0.73 2.38 -9.56
N ASN A 157 0.12 1.82 -8.68
CA ASN A 157 1.32 2.52 -8.21
C ASN A 157 2.33 2.75 -9.35
N LEU A 158 2.53 1.76 -10.21
CA LEU A 158 3.43 1.87 -11.37
C LEU A 158 2.93 2.89 -12.40
N PHE A 159 1.62 3.08 -12.57
CA PHE A 159 1.08 4.19 -13.34
C PHE A 159 1.45 5.55 -12.75
N GLY A 160 1.55 5.67 -11.42
CA GLY A 160 2.09 6.84 -10.75
C GLY A 160 3.56 7.09 -11.11
N LEU A 161 4.38 6.04 -11.17
CA LEU A 161 5.77 6.11 -11.62
C LEU A 161 5.85 6.55 -13.08
N VAL A 162 5.05 5.95 -13.97
CA VAL A 162 4.98 6.34 -15.38
C VAL A 162 4.59 7.82 -15.51
N MET A 163 3.67 8.32 -14.68
CA MET A 163 3.32 9.73 -14.66
C MET A 163 4.51 10.62 -14.30
N GLU A 164 5.31 10.25 -13.29
CA GLU A 164 6.53 11.03 -12.96
C GLU A 164 7.52 11.04 -14.12
N TYR A 165 7.84 9.89 -14.73
CA TYR A 165 8.76 9.83 -15.87
C TYR A 165 8.22 10.57 -17.10
N HIS A 166 6.98 10.32 -17.49
CA HIS A 166 6.36 10.92 -18.66
C HIS A 166 6.37 12.47 -18.55
N ASN A 167 6.01 12.99 -17.39
CA ASN A 167 5.95 14.42 -17.18
C ASN A 167 7.33 15.11 -17.07
N GLN A 168 8.45 14.36 -17.04
CA GLN A 168 9.78 14.93 -17.27
C GLN A 168 9.97 15.33 -18.75
N LEU A 169 9.30 14.65 -19.67
CA LEU A 169 9.45 14.80 -21.11
C LEU A 169 8.44 15.79 -21.72
N THR A 170 7.41 16.20 -20.96
CA THR A 170 6.33 17.05 -21.46
C THR A 170 6.38 18.46 -20.89
N LYS A 171 6.00 19.46 -21.70
CA LYS A 171 5.85 20.86 -21.25
C LYS A 171 4.61 21.09 -20.41
N LYS A 172 3.52 20.36 -20.72
CA LYS A 172 2.24 20.39 -20.00
C LYS A 172 2.03 19.06 -19.29
N VAL A 173 1.38 19.08 -18.13
CA VAL A 173 1.10 17.86 -17.38
C VAL A 173 0.19 16.94 -18.19
N ASN A 174 0.65 15.71 -18.42
CA ASN A 174 -0.13 14.65 -19.02
C ASN A 174 -0.76 13.80 -17.90
N TRP A 175 -2.07 13.70 -17.89
CA TRP A 175 -2.87 13.04 -16.86
C TRP A 175 -3.26 11.60 -17.20
N ILE A 176 -2.92 11.09 -18.40
CA ILE A 176 -3.37 9.77 -18.87
C ILE A 176 -2.98 8.66 -17.88
N SER A 177 -1.71 8.62 -17.47
CA SER A 177 -1.24 7.61 -16.51
C SER A 177 -1.94 7.73 -15.16
N PHE A 178 -2.23 8.94 -14.69
CA PHE A 178 -2.98 9.16 -13.45
C PHE A 178 -4.40 8.60 -13.54
N ILE A 179 -5.10 8.85 -14.66
CA ILE A 179 -6.46 8.34 -14.90
C ILE A 179 -6.45 6.81 -14.91
N PHE A 180 -5.50 6.18 -15.63
CA PHE A 180 -5.37 4.72 -15.65
C PHE A 180 -5.03 4.17 -14.28
N GLY A 181 -4.19 4.86 -13.51
CA GLY A 181 -3.93 4.53 -12.11
C GLY A 181 -5.19 4.57 -11.25
N CYS A 182 -6.04 5.60 -11.39
CA CYS A 182 -7.30 5.68 -10.66
C CYS A 182 -8.25 4.53 -11.03
N ILE A 183 -8.37 4.17 -12.32
CA ILE A 183 -9.18 3.03 -12.77
C ILE A 183 -8.66 1.72 -12.15
N ALA A 184 -7.35 1.48 -12.21
CA ALA A 184 -6.73 0.31 -11.59
C ALA A 184 -6.94 0.31 -10.07
N GLY A 185 -6.79 1.46 -9.41
CA GLY A 185 -6.89 1.57 -7.97
C GLY A 185 -8.28 1.34 -7.39
N ILE A 186 -9.35 1.67 -8.13
CA ILE A 186 -10.71 1.45 -7.65
C ILE A 186 -11.13 -0.04 -7.70
N ALA A 187 -10.59 -0.82 -8.63
CA ALA A 187 -11.02 -2.20 -8.86
C ALA A 187 -10.90 -3.11 -7.63
N PRO A 188 -9.75 -3.18 -6.91
CA PRO A 188 -9.66 -3.97 -5.69
C PRO A 188 -10.65 -3.52 -4.61
N TRP A 189 -10.91 -2.23 -4.49
CA TRP A 189 -11.86 -1.69 -3.51
C TRP A 189 -13.30 -2.08 -3.83
N VAL A 190 -13.69 -2.10 -5.11
CA VAL A 190 -15.01 -2.60 -5.52
C VAL A 190 -15.17 -4.06 -5.08
N VAL A 191 -14.16 -4.90 -5.30
CA VAL A 191 -14.19 -6.30 -4.87
C VAL A 191 -14.28 -6.40 -3.34
N ILE A 192 -13.45 -5.67 -2.60
CA ILE A 192 -13.48 -5.65 -1.13
C ILE A 192 -14.86 -5.23 -0.61
N PHE A 193 -15.47 -4.19 -1.18
CA PHE A 193 -16.82 -3.76 -0.78
C PHE A 193 -17.88 -4.79 -1.09
N LEU A 194 -17.81 -5.49 -2.23
CA LEU A 194 -18.74 -6.58 -2.57
C LEU A 194 -18.65 -7.73 -1.55
N TYR A 195 -17.44 -8.17 -1.20
CA TYR A 195 -17.23 -9.21 -0.18
C TYR A 195 -17.69 -8.74 1.21
N PHE A 196 -17.35 -7.51 1.58
CA PHE A 196 -17.77 -6.93 2.85
C PHE A 196 -19.29 -6.85 2.97
N MET A 197 -19.99 -6.36 1.94
CA MET A 197 -21.45 -6.30 1.93
C MET A 197 -22.09 -7.70 1.96
N GLY A 198 -21.47 -8.67 1.29
CA GLY A 198 -21.85 -10.07 1.39
C GLY A 198 -21.74 -10.58 2.84
N ALA A 199 -20.58 -10.36 3.47
CA ALA A 199 -20.34 -10.78 4.85
C ALA A 199 -21.30 -10.11 5.87
N VAL A 200 -21.64 -8.82 5.65
CA VAL A 200 -22.59 -8.08 6.51
C VAL A 200 -24.02 -8.62 6.38
N ASN A 201 -24.42 -9.09 5.19
CA ASN A 201 -25.79 -9.49 4.87
C ASN A 201 -26.02 -11.01 4.97
N SER A 202 -24.98 -11.84 5.15
CA SER A 202 -25.06 -13.29 5.01
C SER A 202 -25.49 -14.07 6.27
N GLY A 203 -26.18 -13.45 7.23
CA GLY A 203 -26.75 -14.19 8.36
C GLY A 203 -26.46 -13.62 9.75
N ASP A 204 -26.52 -14.48 10.79
CA ASP A 204 -26.42 -14.05 12.20
C ASP A 204 -24.99 -13.72 12.63
N ALA A 205 -23.99 -14.30 12.01
CA ALA A 205 -22.56 -14.03 12.29
C ALA A 205 -22.06 -12.85 11.45
N LYS A 206 -21.96 -11.69 12.06
CA LYS A 206 -21.43 -10.46 11.42
C LYS A 206 -19.92 -10.39 11.54
N PRO A 207 -19.24 -9.67 10.58
CA PRO A 207 -17.82 -9.39 10.72
C PRO A 207 -17.48 -8.73 12.05
N PRO A 208 -16.30 -9.01 12.63
CA PRO A 208 -15.84 -8.33 13.85
C PRO A 208 -15.80 -6.79 13.69
N ALA A 209 -16.05 -6.08 14.81
CA ALA A 209 -16.18 -4.61 14.80
C ALA A 209 -14.97 -3.88 14.16
N PHE A 210 -13.76 -4.39 14.34
CA PHE A 210 -12.55 -3.77 13.76
C PHE A 210 -12.54 -3.79 12.23
N VAL A 211 -13.20 -4.76 11.57
CA VAL A 211 -13.32 -4.83 10.10
C VAL A 211 -14.15 -3.66 9.56
N TYR A 212 -15.23 -3.29 10.29
CA TYR A 212 -16.03 -2.10 9.93
C TYR A 212 -15.24 -0.81 10.02
N VAL A 213 -14.21 -0.75 10.85
CA VAL A 213 -13.31 0.42 10.97
C VAL A 213 -12.21 0.39 9.93
N ILE A 214 -11.60 -0.77 9.67
CA ILE A 214 -10.50 -0.92 8.69
C ILE A 214 -10.93 -0.46 7.31
N ILE A 215 -12.04 -0.97 6.79
CA ILE A 215 -12.43 -0.77 5.39
C ILE A 215 -12.61 0.71 5.03
N PRO A 216 -13.47 1.49 5.69
CA PRO A 216 -13.64 2.89 5.34
C PRO A 216 -12.39 3.73 5.64
N THR A 217 -11.68 3.44 6.73
CA THR A 217 -10.48 4.19 7.11
C THR A 217 -9.37 4.01 6.08
N LEU A 218 -9.08 2.78 5.69
CA LEU A 218 -8.04 2.49 4.71
C LEU A 218 -8.44 2.93 3.31
N PHE A 219 -9.72 2.83 2.93
CA PHE A 219 -10.23 3.40 1.69
C PHE A 219 -9.94 4.91 1.61
N VAL A 220 -10.22 5.64 2.68
CA VAL A 220 -9.91 7.09 2.75
C VAL A 220 -8.40 7.32 2.64
N PHE A 221 -7.56 6.61 3.38
CA PHE A 221 -6.11 6.76 3.28
C PHE A 221 -5.60 6.52 1.86
N PHE A 222 -6.00 5.45 1.20
CA PHE A 222 -5.57 5.15 -0.16
C PHE A 222 -5.95 6.27 -1.14
N ASN A 223 -7.14 6.85 -1.01
CA ASN A 223 -7.56 7.98 -1.86
C ASN A 223 -6.76 9.27 -1.57
N ILE A 224 -6.35 9.52 -0.32
CA ILE A 224 -5.53 10.69 0.01
C ILE A 224 -4.17 10.66 -0.69
N PHE A 225 -3.60 9.48 -0.99
CA PHE A 225 -2.37 9.38 -1.80
C PHE A 225 -2.57 9.91 -3.22
N ALA A 226 -3.69 9.55 -3.87
CA ALA A 226 -4.04 10.06 -5.19
C ALA A 226 -4.32 11.58 -5.15
N ILE A 227 -5.02 12.05 -4.12
CA ILE A 227 -5.27 13.48 -3.90
C ILE A 227 -3.94 14.24 -3.71
N ASN A 228 -2.99 13.71 -2.91
CA ASN A 228 -1.68 14.32 -2.73
C ASN A 228 -0.93 14.47 -4.07
N MET A 229 -0.96 13.43 -4.91
CA MET A 229 -0.38 13.48 -6.26
C MET A 229 -1.06 14.54 -7.14
N PHE A 230 -2.39 14.58 -7.14
CA PHE A 230 -3.15 15.57 -7.89
C PHE A 230 -2.79 17.00 -7.47
N LEU A 231 -2.76 17.28 -6.17
CA LEU A 231 -2.41 18.60 -5.64
C LEU A 231 -0.96 19.00 -5.99
N GLN A 232 -0.03 18.03 -5.98
CA GLN A 232 1.38 18.23 -6.33
C GLN A 232 1.54 18.61 -7.80
N TYR A 233 0.88 17.90 -8.72
CA TYR A 233 0.92 18.22 -10.15
C TYR A 233 0.12 19.48 -10.53
N LYS A 234 -0.96 19.78 -9.81
CA LYS A 234 -1.69 21.05 -9.94
C LYS A 234 -1.00 22.22 -9.24
N LYS A 235 0.08 21.97 -8.48
CA LYS A 235 0.85 22.99 -7.73
C LYS A 235 -0.03 23.86 -6.81
N VAL A 236 -0.97 23.25 -6.08
CA VAL A 236 -1.91 23.95 -5.21
C VAL A 236 -1.25 24.33 -3.88
N GLY A 237 -1.29 25.61 -3.49
CA GLY A 237 -0.81 26.08 -2.19
C GLY A 237 0.63 25.61 -1.87
N LYS A 238 0.80 24.88 -0.77
CA LYS A 238 2.12 24.34 -0.34
C LYS A 238 2.66 23.27 -1.28
N TRP A 239 1.82 22.59 -2.05
CA TRP A 239 2.22 21.57 -3.04
C TRP A 239 2.91 22.15 -4.28
N LYS A 240 3.07 23.48 -4.39
CA LYS A 240 3.99 24.10 -5.35
C LYS A 240 5.43 23.62 -5.13
N ASP A 241 5.79 23.31 -3.87
CA ASP A 241 7.07 22.69 -3.52
C ASP A 241 6.91 21.16 -3.59
N TYR A 242 7.62 20.53 -4.53
CA TYR A 242 7.62 19.06 -4.68
C TYR A 242 8.01 18.35 -3.38
N LEU A 243 8.98 18.90 -2.63
CA LEU A 243 9.47 18.32 -1.39
C LEU A 243 8.41 18.35 -0.27
N TYR A 244 7.47 19.28 -0.34
CA TYR A 244 6.33 19.28 0.58
C TYR A 244 5.41 18.08 0.31
N GLY A 245 5.03 17.83 -0.96
CA GLY A 245 4.24 16.67 -1.35
C GLY A 245 4.95 15.35 -1.01
N GLU A 246 6.27 15.30 -1.22
CA GLU A 246 7.10 14.14 -0.83
C GLU A 246 7.01 13.86 0.68
N ARG A 247 7.13 14.89 1.51
CA ARG A 247 6.96 14.75 2.95
C ARG A 247 5.55 14.27 3.34
N VAL A 248 4.51 14.74 2.66
CA VAL A 248 3.14 14.29 2.87
C VAL A 248 3.00 12.79 2.56
N TYR A 249 3.59 12.29 1.45
CA TYR A 249 3.61 10.86 1.15
C TYR A 249 4.23 10.03 2.27
N ILE A 250 5.35 10.48 2.83
CA ILE A 250 6.05 9.77 3.93
C ILE A 250 5.14 9.69 5.17
N VAL A 251 4.46 10.79 5.53
CA VAL A 251 3.52 10.82 6.66
C VAL A 251 2.31 9.92 6.41
N LEU A 252 1.72 10.00 5.22
CA LEU A 252 0.57 9.17 4.85
C LEU A 252 0.92 7.68 4.86
N SER A 253 2.12 7.32 4.38
CA SER A 253 2.60 5.94 4.41
C SER A 253 2.66 5.40 5.84
N LEU A 254 3.28 6.15 6.76
CA LEU A 254 3.32 5.76 8.18
C LEU A 254 1.90 5.67 8.75
N ALA A 255 1.06 6.68 8.55
CA ALA A 255 -0.28 6.71 9.10
C ALA A 255 -1.13 5.52 8.63
N ALA A 256 -1.20 5.27 7.32
CA ALA A 256 -2.00 4.18 6.76
C ALA A 256 -1.51 2.79 7.23
N LYS A 257 -0.20 2.56 7.19
CA LYS A 257 0.41 1.28 7.58
C LYS A 257 0.30 1.03 9.08
N THR A 258 0.56 2.04 9.90
CA THR A 258 0.37 1.96 11.35
C THR A 258 -1.08 1.68 11.70
N THR A 259 -2.02 2.41 11.09
CA THR A 259 -3.45 2.20 11.34
C THR A 259 -3.88 0.77 11.02
N LEU A 260 -3.52 0.24 9.84
CA LEU A 260 -3.87 -1.14 9.49
C LEU A 260 -3.23 -2.14 10.45
N ALA A 261 -1.94 -1.99 10.74
CA ALA A 261 -1.21 -2.90 11.62
C ALA A 261 -1.83 -2.98 13.02
N TRP A 262 -2.13 -1.83 13.63
CA TRP A 262 -2.69 -1.79 14.97
C TRP A 262 -4.17 -2.17 15.04
N LEU A 263 -4.95 -1.93 13.97
CA LEU A 263 -6.32 -2.43 13.90
C LEU A 263 -6.36 -3.96 13.76
N ILE A 264 -5.47 -4.56 12.97
CA ILE A 264 -5.32 -6.02 12.92
C ILE A 264 -4.85 -6.55 14.28
N PHE A 265 -3.85 -5.93 14.89
CA PHE A 265 -3.38 -6.31 16.21
C PHE A 265 -4.51 -6.30 17.24
N SER A 266 -5.25 -5.20 17.35
CA SER A 266 -6.33 -5.05 18.32
C SER A 266 -7.52 -5.97 18.06
N GLY A 267 -7.76 -6.36 16.81
CA GLY A 267 -8.90 -7.19 16.44
C GLY A 267 -8.62 -8.69 16.44
N VAL A 268 -7.39 -9.08 16.17
CA VAL A 268 -7.00 -10.50 16.02
C VAL A 268 -6.17 -10.98 17.21
N PHE A 269 -5.13 -10.23 17.61
CA PHE A 269 -4.19 -10.68 18.65
C PHE A 269 -4.56 -10.25 20.07
N ALA A 270 -5.01 -8.99 20.26
CA ALA A 270 -5.31 -8.48 21.60
C ALA A 270 -6.43 -9.22 22.35
N PRO A 271 -7.48 -9.79 21.71
CA PRO A 271 -8.46 -10.59 22.41
C PRO A 271 -7.92 -11.86 23.09
N SER A 272 -6.72 -12.31 22.68
CA SER A 272 -6.05 -13.51 23.20
C SER A 272 -4.99 -13.17 24.28
N LEU A 273 -4.76 -11.89 24.54
CA LEU A 273 -3.89 -11.38 25.61
C LEU A 273 -4.70 -11.13 26.89
#